data_e2c92fd6fc051f147fccd5d75cf96484
#
_entry.id   e2c92fd6fc051f147fccd5d75cf96484
#
_cell.length_a   1.000
_cell.length_b   1.000
_cell.length_c   1.000
_cell.angle_alpha   90.00
_cell.angle_beta   90.00
_cell.angle_gamma   90.00
#
_symmetry.space_group_name_H-M   'P 1'
#
loop_
_entity.id
_entity.type
_entity.pdbx_description
1 polymer ?
#
loop_
_entity_poly.entity_id
_entity_poly.type
_entity_poly.pdbx_seq_one_letter_code
_entity_poly.pdbx_strand_id
1 'polypeptide(L)'
;MNVNVGSLIRRERQKQGLSLRELARRVRISASMLSQVENDRTRPSVSTIYAIATELGLSIDALLSDSGGQASSAVAVAGPRTRRGPAAAAPVLAELSCQLVRPDERRKLELESGVTWELLSDLLPHMVDFMFVTYEPGGRSSSSGKLMRHTGTEFAYLLRGKLKIQVGFDEYVLEPGDALAFDSSEPHLLVNEGTEPAEGIWFVLGRRLTPESHAARTTPPGDGTALRHPTGRN
;
A
#
# COMPACT_ATOMS: atom_id res chain seq x y z
N MET A 1 -0.54 17.71 8.18
CA MET A 1 -0.12 18.51 6.99
C MET A 1 -0.56 17.77 5.74
N ASN A 2 -1.27 18.42 4.81
CA ASN A 2 -1.64 17.79 3.55
C ASN A 2 -0.42 17.66 2.64
N VAL A 3 -0.20 16.46 2.10
CA VAL A 3 0.94 16.15 1.23
C VAL A 3 0.58 16.40 -0.22
N ASN A 4 1.49 17.07 -0.94
CA ASN A 4 1.40 17.27 -2.36
C ASN A 4 2.09 16.12 -3.11
N VAL A 5 1.32 15.14 -3.57
CA VAL A 5 1.86 13.92 -4.21
C VAL A 5 2.19 14.11 -5.69
N GLY A 6 1.61 15.10 -6.33
CA GLY A 6 1.72 15.28 -7.78
C GLY A 6 3.13 15.56 -8.25
N SER A 7 3.85 16.43 -7.53
CA SER A 7 5.24 16.77 -7.84
C SER A 7 6.18 15.56 -7.70
N LEU A 8 5.96 14.70 -6.72
CA LEU A 8 6.72 13.46 -6.53
C LEU A 8 6.46 12.48 -7.67
N ILE A 9 5.18 12.24 -8.00
CA ILE A 9 4.80 11.36 -9.11
C ILE A 9 5.48 11.83 -10.41
N ARG A 10 5.40 13.12 -10.71
CA ARG A 10 6.02 13.71 -11.90
C ARG A 10 7.54 13.50 -11.92
N ARG A 11 8.20 13.77 -10.80
CA ARG A 11 9.65 13.60 -10.67
C ARG A 11 10.08 12.15 -10.89
N GLU A 12 9.42 11.19 -10.24
CA GLU A 12 9.76 9.77 -10.37
C GLU A 12 9.46 9.23 -11.76
N ARG A 13 8.35 9.65 -12.38
CA ARG A 13 8.06 9.34 -13.78
C ARG A 13 9.17 9.84 -14.73
N GLN A 14 9.61 11.08 -14.54
CA GLN A 14 10.67 11.68 -15.35
C GLN A 14 12.02 10.99 -15.16
N LYS A 15 12.38 10.62 -13.92
CA LYS A 15 13.60 9.85 -13.63
C LYS A 15 13.63 8.51 -14.38
N GLN A 16 12.46 7.88 -14.55
CA GLN A 16 12.32 6.63 -15.30
C GLN A 16 12.19 6.83 -16.81
N GLY A 17 12.30 8.07 -17.32
CA GLY A 17 12.20 8.39 -18.73
C GLY A 17 10.80 8.18 -19.33
N LEU A 18 9.77 8.01 -18.49
CA LEU A 18 8.41 7.77 -18.95
C LEU A 18 7.74 9.08 -19.38
N SER A 19 7.13 9.09 -20.58
CA SER A 19 6.24 10.17 -20.96
C SER A 19 4.95 10.13 -20.14
N LEU A 20 4.27 11.28 -20.01
CA LEU A 20 2.96 11.37 -19.35
C LEU A 20 1.93 10.42 -19.98
N ARG A 21 1.92 10.33 -21.32
CA ARG A 21 1.01 9.43 -22.04
C ARG A 21 1.33 7.97 -21.77
N GLU A 22 2.61 7.61 -21.67
CA GLU A 22 3.03 6.23 -21.41
C GLU A 22 2.64 5.78 -20.01
N LEU A 23 2.91 6.59 -18.96
CA LEU A 23 2.49 6.25 -17.61
C LEU A 23 0.96 6.15 -17.51
N ALA A 24 0.22 7.12 -18.09
CA ALA A 24 -1.24 7.11 -18.10
C ALA A 24 -1.81 5.83 -18.73
N ARG A 25 -1.23 5.38 -19.86
CA ARG A 25 -1.60 4.13 -20.53
C ARG A 25 -1.38 2.91 -19.63
N ARG A 26 -0.22 2.83 -18.95
CA ARG A 26 0.14 1.72 -18.06
C ARG A 26 -0.79 1.63 -16.86
N VAL A 27 -1.11 2.77 -16.23
CA VAL A 27 -2.03 2.83 -15.08
C VAL A 27 -3.51 2.92 -15.48
N ARG A 28 -3.82 2.86 -16.78
CA ARG A 28 -5.18 2.81 -17.36
C ARG A 28 -6.06 4.00 -16.98
N ILE A 29 -5.48 5.20 -16.96
CA ILE A 29 -6.18 6.47 -16.83
C ILE A 29 -5.92 7.36 -18.05
N SER A 30 -6.68 8.45 -18.20
CA SER A 30 -6.42 9.42 -19.27
C SER A 30 -5.14 10.23 -18.98
N ALA A 31 -4.43 10.64 -20.05
CA ALA A 31 -3.28 11.53 -19.91
C ALA A 31 -3.68 12.88 -19.26
N SER A 32 -4.90 13.34 -19.52
CA SER A 32 -5.44 14.56 -18.90
C SER A 32 -5.58 14.39 -17.38
N MET A 33 -6.14 13.26 -16.93
CA MET A 33 -6.28 12.95 -15.50
C MET A 33 -4.92 12.88 -14.83
N LEU A 34 -3.95 12.13 -15.41
CA LEU A 34 -2.60 12.06 -14.84
C LEU A 34 -1.95 13.45 -14.76
N SER A 35 -2.12 14.28 -15.81
CA SER A 35 -1.62 15.66 -15.79
C SER A 35 -2.24 16.49 -14.66
N GLN A 36 -3.53 16.31 -14.39
CA GLN A 36 -4.21 17.00 -13.30
C GLN A 36 -3.69 16.52 -11.94
N VAL A 37 -3.46 15.21 -11.78
CA VAL A 37 -2.86 14.64 -10.57
C VAL A 37 -1.44 15.17 -10.36
N GLU A 38 -0.58 15.14 -11.40
CA GLU A 38 0.80 15.63 -11.30
C GLU A 38 0.92 17.14 -11.00
N ASN A 39 -0.13 17.90 -11.26
CA ASN A 39 -0.20 19.34 -10.96
C ASN A 39 -1.10 19.66 -9.74
N ASP A 40 -1.50 18.64 -8.97
CA ASP A 40 -2.36 18.73 -7.79
C ASP A 40 -3.68 19.48 -8.01
N ARG A 41 -4.18 19.40 -9.26
CA ARG A 41 -5.49 19.98 -9.65
C ARG A 41 -6.65 19.05 -9.39
N THR A 42 -6.37 17.76 -9.19
CA THR A 42 -7.36 16.75 -8.81
C THR A 42 -6.73 15.72 -7.86
N ARG A 43 -7.52 15.21 -6.95
CA ARG A 43 -7.13 14.13 -6.05
C ARG A 43 -7.29 12.79 -6.77
N PRO A 44 -6.29 11.89 -6.73
CA PRO A 44 -6.48 10.54 -7.24
C PRO A 44 -7.36 9.71 -6.30
N SER A 45 -8.07 8.71 -6.83
CA SER A 45 -8.71 7.69 -6.01
C SER A 45 -7.68 6.75 -5.39
N VAL A 46 -8.07 5.97 -4.38
CA VAL A 46 -7.23 4.91 -3.79
C VAL A 46 -6.68 3.99 -4.89
N SER A 47 -7.55 3.50 -5.78
CA SER A 47 -7.14 2.62 -6.87
C SER A 47 -6.15 3.29 -7.83
N THR A 48 -6.31 4.58 -8.11
CA THR A 48 -5.41 5.34 -8.99
C THR A 48 -4.04 5.53 -8.35
N ILE A 49 -3.99 5.91 -7.07
CA ILE A 49 -2.71 6.13 -6.38
C ILE A 49 -1.93 4.81 -6.23
N TYR A 50 -2.61 3.70 -5.95
CA TYR A 50 -1.99 2.39 -5.92
C TYR A 50 -1.43 1.96 -7.28
N ALA A 51 -2.17 2.19 -8.37
CA ALA A 51 -1.70 1.87 -9.73
C ALA A 51 -0.46 2.69 -10.10
N ILE A 52 -0.45 4.00 -9.81
CA ILE A 52 0.70 4.88 -10.05
C ILE A 52 1.90 4.46 -9.19
N ALA A 53 1.68 4.24 -7.89
CA ALA A 53 2.73 3.82 -6.96
C ALA A 53 3.38 2.49 -7.39
N THR A 54 2.57 1.52 -7.79
CA THR A 54 3.05 0.21 -8.28
C THR A 54 3.87 0.37 -9.55
N GLU A 55 3.39 1.12 -10.53
CA GLU A 55 4.10 1.31 -11.82
C GLU A 55 5.42 2.05 -11.65
N LEU A 56 5.47 3.05 -10.76
CA LEU A 56 6.68 3.82 -10.49
C LEU A 56 7.58 3.17 -9.43
N GLY A 57 7.19 2.05 -8.83
CA GLY A 57 7.92 1.42 -7.75
C GLY A 57 8.00 2.27 -6.47
N LEU A 58 6.98 3.08 -6.20
CA LEU A 58 6.87 3.92 -5.00
C LEU A 58 6.11 3.18 -3.89
N SER A 59 6.47 3.47 -2.65
CA SER A 59 5.68 3.10 -1.48
C SER A 59 4.68 4.22 -1.14
N ILE A 60 3.65 3.91 -0.37
CA ILE A 60 2.69 4.93 0.09
C ILE A 60 3.36 5.88 1.07
N ASP A 61 4.26 5.38 1.93
CA ASP A 61 5.07 6.22 2.81
C ASP A 61 5.92 7.24 2.03
N ALA A 62 6.50 6.84 0.89
CA ALA A 62 7.23 7.75 0.02
C ALA A 62 6.33 8.83 -0.60
N LEU A 63 5.08 8.46 -0.95
CA LEU A 63 4.09 9.41 -1.44
C LEU A 63 3.62 10.39 -0.36
N LEU A 64 3.57 9.93 0.89
CA LEU A 64 3.20 10.73 2.05
C LEU A 64 4.37 11.52 2.63
N SER A 65 5.62 11.20 2.25
CA SER A 65 6.80 11.96 2.66
C SER A 65 6.89 13.25 1.84
N ASP A 66 6.92 14.39 2.50
CA ASP A 66 7.08 15.67 1.84
C ASP A 66 8.43 15.75 1.11
N SER A 67 8.39 16.02 -0.18
CA SER A 67 9.57 16.05 -1.06
C SER A 67 10.46 17.28 -0.85
N GLY A 68 10.25 18.04 0.19
CA GLY A 68 10.88 19.35 0.42
C GLY A 68 11.68 19.54 1.70
N GLY A 69 11.77 18.57 2.58
CA GLY A 69 12.48 18.81 3.85
C GLY A 69 12.99 17.54 4.49
N GLN A 70 14.28 17.47 4.65
CA GLN A 70 15.07 16.69 5.61
C GLN A 70 14.34 15.49 6.26
N ALA A 71 14.91 14.30 6.05
CA ALA A 71 14.62 13.15 6.91
C ALA A 71 14.42 13.65 8.34
N SER A 72 13.23 13.40 8.89
CA SER A 72 12.91 13.70 10.28
C SER A 72 14.09 13.19 11.11
N SER A 73 14.73 14.11 11.83
CA SER A 73 15.87 13.79 12.68
C SER A 73 15.43 12.79 13.72
N ALA A 74 15.63 11.50 13.44
CA ALA A 74 15.67 10.51 14.49
C ALA A 74 16.70 11.01 15.50
N VAL A 75 16.26 11.33 16.70
CA VAL A 75 17.15 11.67 17.81
C VAL A 75 17.98 10.42 18.08
N ALA A 76 19.15 10.36 17.44
CA ALA A 76 20.11 9.31 17.68
C ALA A 76 20.66 9.48 19.10
N VAL A 77 20.18 8.65 20.02
CA VAL A 77 20.89 8.46 21.28
C VAL A 77 22.16 7.70 20.96
N ALA A 78 23.29 8.43 20.97
CA ALA A 78 24.60 7.87 20.69
C ALA A 78 25.01 6.89 21.79
N GLY A 79 24.93 5.58 21.50
CA GLY A 79 25.61 4.53 22.26
C GLY A 79 27.03 4.29 21.74
N PRO A 80 27.97 3.74 22.54
CA PRO A 80 29.37 3.63 22.19
C PRO A 80 29.62 2.66 21.02
N ARG A 81 30.34 3.17 20.00
CA ARG A 81 30.75 2.43 18.80
C ARG A 81 31.78 1.36 19.16
N THR A 82 31.45 0.11 19.02
CA THR A 82 32.46 -0.96 18.89
C THR A 82 32.72 -1.27 17.42
N ARG A 83 33.98 -1.21 17.02
CA ARG A 83 34.42 -1.57 15.66
C ARG A 83 34.13 -3.05 15.38
N ARG A 84 33.35 -3.30 14.31
CA ARG A 84 33.18 -4.65 13.75
C ARG A 84 33.63 -4.67 12.29
N GLY A 85 34.39 -5.70 11.91
CA GLY A 85 34.86 -5.99 10.57
C GLY A 85 33.71 -6.43 9.61
N PRO A 86 34.04 -6.73 8.32
CA PRO A 86 33.03 -6.92 7.29
C PRO A 86 32.16 -8.17 7.60
N ALA A 87 30.93 -7.94 7.96
CA ALA A 87 29.95 -8.98 8.21
C ALA A 87 28.82 -8.89 7.18
N ALA A 88 28.39 -10.08 6.75
CA ALA A 88 27.24 -10.34 5.90
C ALA A 88 26.03 -9.46 6.28
N ALA A 89 25.19 -9.15 5.28
CA ALA A 89 24.00 -8.31 5.41
C ALA A 89 23.21 -8.66 6.69
N ALA A 90 23.40 -7.87 7.73
CA ALA A 90 22.58 -7.94 8.93
C ALA A 90 21.18 -7.45 8.58
N PRO A 91 20.11 -8.04 9.16
CA PRO A 91 18.75 -7.65 8.84
C PRO A 91 18.55 -6.15 9.14
N VAL A 92 17.87 -5.46 8.24
CA VAL A 92 17.52 -4.03 8.28
C VAL A 92 16.90 -3.57 9.62
N LEU A 93 16.43 -4.53 10.42
CA LEU A 93 15.82 -4.30 11.74
C LEU A 93 16.82 -3.90 12.84
N ALA A 94 18.14 -4.05 12.64
CA ALA A 94 19.15 -3.80 13.69
C ALA A 94 19.37 -2.31 14.03
N GLU A 95 18.83 -1.38 13.24
CA GLU A 95 18.99 0.07 13.43
C GLU A 95 17.65 0.80 13.65
N LEU A 96 16.55 0.07 13.92
CA LEU A 96 15.25 0.69 14.19
C LEU A 96 15.30 1.48 15.50
N SER A 97 15.21 2.80 15.39
CA SER A 97 14.95 3.69 16.52
C SER A 97 13.43 3.72 16.80
N CYS A 98 13.06 4.10 18.03
CA CYS A 98 11.65 4.34 18.37
C CYS A 98 11.15 5.60 17.67
N GLN A 99 9.95 5.54 17.11
CA GLN A 99 9.25 6.70 16.53
C GLN A 99 7.91 6.89 17.26
N LEU A 100 7.67 8.11 17.73
CA LEU A 100 6.38 8.54 18.22
C LEU A 100 5.78 9.54 17.21
N VAL A 101 4.61 9.23 16.69
CA VAL A 101 3.85 10.12 15.79
C VAL A 101 2.55 10.53 16.47
N ARG A 102 2.39 11.81 16.76
CA ARG A 102 1.17 12.34 17.38
C ARG A 102 0.10 12.65 16.34
N PRO A 103 -1.19 12.68 16.69
CA PRO A 103 -2.28 12.91 15.74
C PRO A 103 -2.13 14.19 14.89
N ASP A 104 -1.64 15.27 15.47
CA ASP A 104 -1.42 16.56 14.82
C ASP A 104 -0.16 16.61 13.94
N GLU A 105 0.75 15.64 14.12
CA GLU A 105 1.98 15.50 13.34
C GLU A 105 1.81 14.55 12.13
N ARG A 106 0.71 13.79 12.07
CA ARG A 106 0.48 12.82 11.00
C ARG A 106 0.46 13.49 9.63
N ARG A 107 1.17 12.89 8.70
CA ARG A 107 1.09 13.25 7.30
C ARG A 107 -0.21 12.68 6.73
N LYS A 108 -0.97 13.52 6.02
CA LYS A 108 -2.29 13.18 5.51
C LYS A 108 -2.32 13.27 4.00
N LEU A 109 -2.94 12.28 3.39
CA LEU A 109 -3.28 12.26 1.97
C LEU A 109 -4.79 12.16 1.83
N GLU A 110 -5.39 13.24 1.36
CA GLU A 110 -6.80 13.25 0.99
C GLU A 110 -6.94 12.75 -0.44
N LEU A 111 -7.75 11.72 -0.59
CA LEU A 111 -8.01 11.06 -1.86
C LEU A 111 -9.38 11.45 -2.39
N GLU A 112 -9.62 11.15 -3.67
CA GLU A 112 -10.95 11.26 -4.27
C GLU A 112 -11.94 10.35 -3.53
N SER A 113 -13.22 10.64 -3.67
CA SER A 113 -14.30 9.82 -3.11
C SER A 113 -14.31 9.71 -1.58
N GLY A 114 -13.87 10.75 -0.86
CA GLY A 114 -14.04 10.84 0.58
C GLY A 114 -13.17 9.86 1.37
N VAL A 115 -11.97 9.55 0.89
CA VAL A 115 -11.01 8.71 1.61
C VAL A 115 -9.83 9.54 2.06
N THR A 116 -9.40 9.37 3.32
CA THR A 116 -8.20 10.01 3.86
C THR A 116 -7.28 8.96 4.46
N TRP A 117 -5.99 9.08 4.14
CA TRP A 117 -4.93 8.29 4.76
C TRP A 117 -4.06 9.17 5.65
N GLU A 118 -3.78 8.70 6.86
CA GLU A 118 -2.84 9.32 7.79
C GLU A 118 -1.74 8.33 8.11
N LEU A 119 -0.49 8.69 7.85
CA LEU A 119 0.65 7.83 8.13
C LEU A 119 0.92 7.76 9.63
N LEU A 120 0.95 6.56 10.19
CA LEU A 120 1.19 6.31 11.60
C LEU A 120 2.66 6.04 11.92
N SER A 121 3.43 5.56 10.93
CA SER A 121 4.87 5.36 11.05
C SER A 121 5.53 5.22 9.68
N ASP A 122 6.76 5.70 9.57
CA ASP A 122 7.63 5.50 8.42
C ASP A 122 8.96 4.81 8.79
N LEU A 123 8.99 4.11 9.91
CA LEU A 123 10.18 3.39 10.38
C LEU A 123 10.62 2.26 9.46
N LEU A 124 9.71 1.65 8.73
CA LEU A 124 9.96 0.58 7.77
C LEU A 124 9.54 1.01 6.37
N PRO A 125 10.15 2.08 5.81
CA PRO A 125 9.78 2.56 4.50
C PRO A 125 9.91 1.43 3.49
N HIS A 126 8.92 1.33 2.61
CA HIS A 126 8.86 0.32 1.54
C HIS A 126 8.51 -1.12 1.96
N MET A 127 8.46 -1.43 3.25
CA MET A 127 8.10 -2.77 3.74
C MET A 127 6.67 -2.83 4.27
N VAL A 128 6.24 -1.76 4.93
CA VAL A 128 4.95 -1.67 5.60
C VAL A 128 4.36 -0.31 5.37
N ASP A 129 3.14 -0.26 4.84
CA ASP A 129 2.31 0.94 4.93
C ASP A 129 1.46 0.81 6.20
N PHE A 130 1.71 1.64 7.22
CA PHE A 130 0.98 1.65 8.48
C PHE A 130 0.18 2.93 8.60
N MET A 131 -1.15 2.83 8.47
CA MET A 131 -2.02 3.98 8.25
C MET A 131 -3.24 3.96 9.16
N PHE A 132 -3.68 5.15 9.56
CA PHE A 132 -5.06 5.40 9.98
C PHE A 132 -5.84 5.82 8.73
N VAL A 133 -6.96 5.15 8.48
CA VAL A 133 -7.76 5.34 7.26
C VAL A 133 -9.17 5.77 7.64
N THR A 134 -9.66 6.81 6.99
CA THR A 134 -11.03 7.29 7.13
C THR A 134 -11.75 7.18 5.78
N TYR A 135 -12.93 6.58 5.80
CA TYR A 135 -13.90 6.60 4.71
C TYR A 135 -15.10 7.44 5.15
N GLU A 136 -15.27 8.62 4.57
CA GLU A 136 -16.46 9.45 4.78
C GLU A 136 -17.73 8.74 4.29
N PRO A 137 -18.94 9.15 4.71
CA PRO A 137 -20.17 8.62 4.15
C PRO A 137 -20.19 8.65 2.63
N GLY A 138 -20.43 7.50 1.99
CA GLY A 138 -20.32 7.31 0.54
C GLY A 138 -18.87 7.18 0.03
N GLY A 139 -17.88 7.25 0.91
CA GLY A 139 -16.46 7.09 0.58
C GLY A 139 -16.16 5.69 0.04
N ARG A 140 -15.27 5.61 -0.97
CA ARG A 140 -14.94 4.35 -1.63
C ARG A 140 -13.52 4.30 -2.15
N SER A 141 -12.91 3.11 -2.18
CA SER A 141 -11.54 2.93 -2.65
C SER A 141 -11.38 3.11 -4.17
N SER A 142 -12.46 3.03 -4.93
CA SER A 142 -12.47 3.24 -6.38
C SER A 142 -13.63 4.14 -6.78
N SER A 143 -13.35 5.31 -7.36
CA SER A 143 -14.38 6.26 -7.82
C SER A 143 -15.27 5.68 -8.92
N SER A 144 -14.74 4.74 -9.72
CA SER A 144 -15.50 4.04 -10.76
C SER A 144 -16.35 2.88 -10.24
N GLY A 145 -16.24 2.52 -8.95
CA GLY A 145 -16.85 1.33 -8.36
C GLY A 145 -16.28 -0.01 -8.86
N LYS A 146 -15.20 0.02 -9.65
CA LYS A 146 -14.53 -1.20 -10.09
C LYS A 146 -13.63 -1.75 -9.01
N LEU A 147 -13.58 -3.07 -8.92
CA LEU A 147 -12.63 -3.76 -8.05
C LEU A 147 -11.20 -3.38 -8.43
N MET A 148 -10.40 -3.10 -7.43
CA MET A 148 -8.97 -2.84 -7.57
C MET A 148 -8.16 -4.05 -7.11
N ARG A 149 -6.90 -4.10 -7.49
CA ARG A 149 -5.92 -5.07 -6.98
C ARG A 149 -4.53 -4.47 -6.97
N HIS A 150 -3.73 -4.90 -6.02
CA HIS A 150 -2.30 -4.57 -5.96
C HIS A 150 -1.54 -5.71 -5.27
N THR A 151 -0.23 -5.66 -5.26
CA THR A 151 0.59 -6.64 -4.55
C THR A 151 0.57 -6.37 -3.06
N GLY A 152 0.67 -7.41 -2.25
CA GLY A 152 0.78 -7.33 -0.80
C GLY A 152 -0.35 -8.05 -0.08
N THR A 153 -0.28 -8.01 1.24
CA THR A 153 -1.33 -8.49 2.14
C THR A 153 -1.84 -7.32 2.96
N GLU A 154 -3.13 -7.09 2.94
CA GLU A 154 -3.78 -6.09 3.77
C GLU A 154 -4.29 -6.69 5.07
N PHE A 155 -4.11 -5.92 6.15
CA PHE A 155 -4.73 -6.17 7.45
C PHE A 155 -5.48 -4.90 7.84
N ALA A 156 -6.74 -5.08 8.19
CA ALA A 156 -7.63 -4.01 8.60
C ALA A 156 -8.17 -4.29 10.01
N TYR A 157 -8.30 -3.24 10.82
CA TYR A 157 -9.01 -3.27 12.09
C TYR A 157 -9.90 -2.05 12.17
N LEU A 158 -11.22 -2.25 12.24
CA LEU A 158 -12.16 -1.13 12.29
C LEU A 158 -12.32 -0.62 13.72
N LEU A 159 -12.19 0.69 13.89
CA LEU A 159 -12.31 1.39 15.17
C LEU A 159 -13.69 2.02 15.34
N ARG A 160 -14.28 2.53 14.24
CA ARG A 160 -15.53 3.28 14.27
C ARG A 160 -16.27 3.15 12.94
N GLY A 161 -17.60 3.33 12.99
CA GLY A 161 -18.46 3.28 11.81
C GLY A 161 -18.67 1.86 11.29
N LYS A 162 -19.10 1.74 10.04
CA LYS A 162 -19.25 0.46 9.34
C LYS A 162 -18.60 0.57 7.98
N LEU A 163 -17.90 -0.48 7.55
CA LEU A 163 -17.24 -0.50 6.26
C LEU A 163 -17.55 -1.79 5.51
N LYS A 164 -18.18 -1.68 4.35
CA LYS A 164 -18.40 -2.79 3.44
C LYS A 164 -17.12 -3.06 2.67
N ILE A 165 -16.70 -4.31 2.64
CA ILE A 165 -15.53 -4.78 1.89
C ILE A 165 -15.97 -5.94 1.01
N GLN A 166 -15.70 -5.84 -0.28
CA GLN A 166 -15.79 -6.93 -1.22
C GLN A 166 -14.37 -7.44 -1.53
N VAL A 167 -14.15 -8.75 -1.43
CA VAL A 167 -12.91 -9.44 -1.82
C VAL A 167 -13.29 -10.60 -2.72
N GLY A 168 -12.88 -10.56 -3.98
CA GLY A 168 -13.34 -11.51 -4.99
C GLY A 168 -14.86 -11.45 -5.16
N PHE A 169 -15.52 -12.55 -4.83
CA PHE A 169 -16.99 -12.69 -4.86
C PHE A 169 -17.64 -12.54 -3.48
N ASP A 170 -16.85 -12.48 -2.41
CA ASP A 170 -17.35 -12.43 -1.04
C ASP A 170 -17.48 -10.98 -0.57
N GLU A 171 -18.58 -10.70 0.15
CA GLU A 171 -18.83 -9.40 0.74
C GLU A 171 -18.88 -9.51 2.27
N TYR A 172 -18.23 -8.56 2.93
CA TYR A 172 -18.18 -8.45 4.38
C TYR A 172 -18.60 -7.05 4.80
N VAL A 173 -19.23 -6.91 5.95
CA VAL A 173 -19.46 -5.63 6.60
C VAL A 173 -18.71 -5.66 7.91
N LEU A 174 -17.66 -4.85 8.02
CA LEU A 174 -16.92 -4.69 9.26
C LEU A 174 -17.65 -3.73 10.19
N GLU A 175 -17.72 -4.12 11.45
CA GLU A 175 -18.17 -3.31 12.58
C GLU A 175 -17.00 -2.99 13.52
N PRO A 176 -17.12 -2.00 14.42
CA PRO A 176 -16.05 -1.66 15.36
C PRO A 176 -15.58 -2.87 16.17
N GLY A 177 -14.26 -3.13 16.14
CA GLY A 177 -13.64 -4.29 16.77
C GLY A 177 -13.36 -5.45 15.82
N ASP A 178 -13.93 -5.43 14.60
CA ASP A 178 -13.64 -6.45 13.61
C ASP A 178 -12.26 -6.27 12.98
N ALA A 179 -11.64 -7.40 12.67
CA ALA A 179 -10.39 -7.48 11.93
C ALA A 179 -10.57 -8.31 10.66
N LEU A 180 -9.94 -7.89 9.58
CA LEU A 180 -9.91 -8.61 8.31
C LEU A 180 -8.48 -8.67 7.78
N ALA A 181 -8.11 -9.80 7.19
CA ALA A 181 -6.86 -9.93 6.45
C ALA A 181 -7.13 -10.61 5.11
N PHE A 182 -6.52 -10.11 4.03
CA PHE A 182 -6.65 -10.69 2.69
C PHE A 182 -5.43 -10.41 1.82
N ASP A 183 -5.23 -11.25 0.80
CA ASP A 183 -4.24 -11.02 -0.26
C ASP A 183 -4.77 -9.93 -1.20
N SER A 184 -4.09 -8.79 -1.26
CA SER A 184 -4.50 -7.64 -2.08
C SER A 184 -4.40 -7.90 -3.59
N SER A 185 -3.83 -9.03 -4.01
CA SER A 185 -3.89 -9.49 -5.40
C SER A 185 -5.29 -9.99 -5.80
N GLU A 186 -6.13 -10.36 -4.82
CA GLU A 186 -7.55 -10.59 -5.06
C GLU A 186 -8.26 -9.25 -5.36
N PRO A 187 -9.18 -9.25 -6.36
CA PRO A 187 -9.96 -8.05 -6.66
C PRO A 187 -10.78 -7.61 -5.45
N HIS A 188 -10.64 -6.36 -5.03
CA HIS A 188 -11.33 -5.87 -3.84
C HIS A 188 -11.85 -4.45 -4.00
N LEU A 189 -12.87 -4.09 -3.21
CA LEU A 189 -13.48 -2.78 -3.15
C LEU A 189 -13.96 -2.51 -1.72
N LEU A 190 -13.65 -1.33 -1.21
CA LEU A 190 -14.09 -0.85 0.09
C LEU A 190 -15.05 0.32 -0.09
N VAL A 191 -16.18 0.29 0.63
CA VAL A 191 -17.22 1.32 0.53
C VAL A 191 -17.83 1.58 1.91
N ASN A 192 -17.89 2.83 2.31
CA ASN A 192 -18.71 3.25 3.44
C ASN A 192 -20.15 3.56 2.92
N GLU A 193 -21.05 2.63 3.12
CA GLU A 193 -22.48 2.80 2.79
C GLU A 193 -23.27 3.38 3.98
N GLY A 194 -22.60 3.69 5.09
CA GLY A 194 -23.21 4.26 6.29
C GLY A 194 -23.38 5.77 6.22
N THR A 195 -23.88 6.33 7.33
CA THR A 195 -24.13 7.77 7.50
C THR A 195 -23.07 8.46 8.36
N GLU A 196 -22.14 7.70 8.93
CA GLU A 196 -21.02 8.17 9.76
C GLU A 196 -19.70 7.77 9.10
N PRO A 197 -18.59 8.49 9.40
CA PRO A 197 -17.27 8.07 8.96
C PRO A 197 -16.91 6.67 9.47
N ALA A 198 -16.32 5.85 8.61
CA ALA A 198 -15.71 4.59 8.98
C ALA A 198 -14.21 4.81 9.14
N GLU A 199 -13.68 4.51 10.34
CA GLU A 199 -12.31 4.78 10.74
C GLU A 199 -11.63 3.50 11.20
N GLY A 200 -10.39 3.28 10.78
CA GLY A 200 -9.67 2.07 11.16
C GLY A 200 -8.17 2.17 10.95
N ILE A 201 -7.49 1.11 11.39
CA ILE A 201 -6.06 0.93 11.21
C ILE A 201 -5.84 -0.05 10.06
N TRP A 202 -4.93 0.32 9.17
CA TRP A 202 -4.52 -0.49 8.02
C TRP A 202 -3.03 -0.76 8.06
N PHE A 203 -2.68 -2.03 7.82
CA PHE A 203 -1.34 -2.46 7.49
C PHE A 203 -1.35 -3.05 6.08
N VAL A 204 -0.41 -2.64 5.24
CA VAL A 204 -0.18 -3.29 3.95
C VAL A 204 1.26 -3.75 3.90
N LEU A 205 1.45 -5.07 3.82
CA LEU A 205 2.75 -5.72 3.83
C LEU A 205 3.12 -6.21 2.43
N GLY A 206 4.41 -6.17 2.09
CA GLY A 206 4.95 -6.87 0.92
C GLY A 206 4.60 -6.25 -0.43
N ARG A 207 4.25 -4.97 -0.50
CA ARG A 207 3.98 -4.28 -1.76
C ARG A 207 5.15 -4.27 -2.74
N ARG A 208 6.38 -4.43 -2.26
CA ARG A 208 7.59 -4.50 -3.06
C ARG A 208 8.21 -5.89 -3.00
N LEU A 209 7.53 -6.86 -3.57
CA LEU A 209 8.22 -8.05 -4.05
C LEU A 209 8.78 -7.68 -5.43
N THR A 210 10.12 -7.68 -5.56
CA THR A 210 10.77 -7.53 -6.86
C THR A 210 10.23 -8.58 -7.84
N PRO A 211 10.29 -8.35 -9.17
CA PRO A 211 9.82 -9.33 -10.15
C PRO A 211 10.38 -10.74 -9.95
N GLU A 212 11.55 -10.89 -9.34
CA GLU A 212 12.20 -12.16 -9.03
C GLU A 212 11.42 -13.01 -8.01
N SER A 213 10.68 -12.39 -7.08
CA SER A 213 9.88 -13.14 -6.09
C SER A 213 8.57 -13.68 -6.67
N HIS A 214 8.11 -13.16 -7.79
CA HIS A 214 6.91 -13.67 -8.48
C HIS A 214 7.19 -14.97 -9.26
N ALA A 215 8.40 -15.13 -9.80
CA ALA A 215 8.82 -16.33 -10.50
C ALA A 215 8.91 -17.57 -9.60
N ALA A 216 9.19 -17.40 -8.31
CA ALA A 216 9.32 -18.49 -7.36
C ALA A 216 7.99 -19.12 -6.92
N ARG A 217 6.84 -18.47 -7.17
CA ARG A 217 5.51 -18.97 -6.77
C ARG A 217 4.74 -19.71 -7.86
N THR A 218 5.27 -19.80 -9.07
CA THR A 218 4.60 -20.43 -10.22
C THR A 218 5.17 -21.81 -10.59
N THR A 219 5.90 -22.46 -9.70
CA THR A 219 6.27 -23.87 -9.94
C THR A 219 5.05 -24.73 -9.59
N PRO A 220 4.41 -25.40 -10.56
CA PRO A 220 3.33 -26.33 -10.26
C PRO A 220 3.90 -27.48 -9.42
N PRO A 221 3.11 -28.05 -8.49
CA PRO A 221 3.56 -29.21 -7.73
C PRO A 221 3.91 -30.32 -8.70
N GLY A 222 5.14 -30.84 -8.59
CA GLY A 222 5.67 -31.88 -9.44
C GLY A 222 4.72 -33.08 -9.48
N ASP A 223 4.61 -33.61 -10.68
CA ASP A 223 3.84 -34.78 -11.05
C ASP A 223 4.11 -35.93 -10.06
N GLY A 224 3.12 -36.22 -9.24
CA GLY A 224 3.18 -37.32 -8.27
C GLY A 224 3.21 -38.64 -9.00
N THR A 225 4.35 -39.29 -8.95
CA THR A 225 4.63 -40.65 -9.42
C THR A 225 3.49 -41.60 -9.07
N ALA A 226 2.84 -42.15 -10.06
CA ALA A 226 1.82 -43.18 -9.95
C ALA A 226 2.37 -44.39 -9.20
N LEU A 227 1.87 -44.65 -8.01
CA LEU A 227 2.07 -45.93 -7.29
C LEU A 227 1.37 -47.05 -8.06
N ARG A 228 2.16 -47.86 -8.73
CA ARG A 228 1.70 -49.14 -9.35
C ARG A 228 1.36 -50.11 -8.22
N HIS A 229 0.11 -50.51 -8.12
CA HIS A 229 -0.31 -51.68 -7.35
C HIS A 229 0.20 -52.95 -8.02
N PRO A 230 0.84 -53.89 -7.31
CA PRO A 230 1.09 -55.19 -7.84
C PRO A 230 -0.18 -56.05 -7.73
N THR A 231 -0.63 -56.56 -8.85
CA THR A 231 -1.62 -57.61 -8.91
C THR A 231 -0.97 -58.94 -8.46
N GLY A 232 -1.33 -59.44 -7.28
CA GLY A 232 -1.02 -60.76 -6.82
C GLY A 232 -2.11 -61.73 -7.24
N ARG A 233 -1.76 -62.71 -8.03
CA ARG A 233 -2.54 -63.94 -8.24
C ARG A 233 -2.33 -64.86 -7.00
N ASN A 234 -3.34 -65.38 -6.46
CA ASN A 234 -3.81 -66.75 -6.27
C ASN A 234 -5.04 -66.75 -5.39
#